data_1f3ec9780aeeacfbadd3f04ac9f6c589
#
_entry.id   1f3ec9780aeeacfbadd3f04ac9f6c589
#
_cell.length_a   1.000
_cell.length_b   1.000
_cell.length_c   1.000
_cell.angle_alpha   90.00
_cell.angle_beta   90.00
_cell.angle_gamma   90.00
#
_symmetry.space_group_name_H-M   'P 1'
#
loop_
_entity.id
_entity.type
_entity.pdbx_description
1 polymer ?
#
loop_
_entity_poly.entity_id
_entity_poly.type
_entity_poly.pdbx_seq_one_letter_code
_entity_poly.pdbx_strand_id
1 'polypeptide(L)'
;MSVLTEALKQMLDGLAHQDAGEFLTPSQKIAEFSRGTKIKPTQRVVETESAPVVESRRRIALFTGSDLSPDVMEYVTQTCARMQQDLTVLSFESGHVALELLAPYRETLDAAGIDIRLVTLGGNTISQLARYLTNHPEISFLACKESGYLGSSYVMGNQKKNEMPVPLVVIVERK
;
A
#
# COMPACT_ATOMS: atom_id res chain seq x y z
N MET A 1 -23.50 47.18 -21.60
CA MET A 1 -22.64 46.17 -22.28
C MET A 1 -21.28 45.94 -21.58
N SER A 2 -21.14 46.17 -20.27
CA SER A 2 -19.85 46.06 -19.56
C SER A 2 -19.71 44.79 -18.69
N VAL A 3 -20.79 44.11 -18.33
CA VAL A 3 -20.75 42.97 -17.40
C VAL A 3 -20.21 41.69 -18.06
N LEU A 4 -20.48 41.55 -19.37
CA LEU A 4 -20.03 40.36 -20.12
C LEU A 4 -18.51 40.34 -20.36
N THR A 5 -17.92 41.54 -20.48
CA THR A 5 -16.45 41.69 -20.67
C THR A 5 -15.68 41.44 -19.39
N GLU A 6 -16.24 41.76 -18.22
CA GLU A 6 -15.58 41.48 -16.94
C GLU A 6 -15.60 40.01 -16.55
N ALA A 7 -16.71 39.30 -16.80
CA ALA A 7 -16.84 37.88 -16.59
C ALA A 7 -15.89 37.08 -17.52
N LEU A 8 -15.73 37.52 -18.77
CA LEU A 8 -14.81 36.90 -19.73
C LEU A 8 -13.34 37.15 -19.35
N LYS A 9 -13.05 38.32 -18.81
CA LYS A 9 -11.72 38.66 -18.30
C LYS A 9 -11.35 37.85 -17.06
N GLN A 10 -12.29 37.62 -16.14
CA GLN A 10 -12.09 36.76 -14.98
C GLN A 10 -11.89 35.28 -15.35
N MET A 11 -12.60 34.79 -16.40
CA MET A 11 -12.40 33.44 -16.92
C MET A 11 -11.02 33.27 -17.56
N LEU A 12 -10.57 34.26 -18.34
CA LEU A 12 -9.26 34.24 -18.99
C LEU A 12 -8.12 34.36 -17.95
N ASP A 13 -8.29 35.18 -16.91
CA ASP A 13 -7.35 35.26 -15.80
C ASP A 13 -7.28 33.92 -15.01
N GLY A 14 -8.40 33.23 -14.82
CA GLY A 14 -8.43 31.90 -14.19
C GLY A 14 -7.71 30.84 -15.01
N LEU A 15 -7.84 30.85 -16.33
CA LEU A 15 -7.16 29.94 -17.24
C LEU A 15 -5.66 30.22 -17.34
N ALA A 16 -5.24 31.49 -17.35
CA ALA A 16 -3.83 31.87 -17.36
C ALA A 16 -3.09 31.44 -16.09
N HIS A 17 -3.80 31.41 -14.96
CA HIS A 17 -3.21 30.96 -13.69
C HIS A 17 -3.14 29.43 -13.57
N GLN A 18 -3.97 28.69 -14.29
CA GLN A 18 -3.95 27.24 -14.29
C GLN A 18 -2.73 26.67 -15.06
N ASP A 19 -2.34 27.32 -16.16
CA ASP A 19 -1.16 26.91 -16.94
C ASP A 19 0.17 27.39 -16.33
N ALA A 20 0.19 28.53 -15.62
CA ALA A 20 1.39 29.03 -14.96
C ALA A 20 1.85 28.17 -13.76
N GLY A 21 0.96 27.33 -13.22
CA GLY A 21 1.24 26.49 -12.05
C GLY A 21 2.25 25.38 -12.28
N GLU A 22 2.46 24.93 -13.52
CA GLU A 22 3.37 23.83 -13.84
C GLU A 22 4.85 24.24 -13.86
N PHE A 23 5.16 25.52 -14.06
CA PHE A 23 6.52 26.03 -14.17
C PHE A 23 7.03 26.75 -12.93
N LEU A 24 6.22 26.89 -11.90
CA LEU A 24 6.61 27.57 -10.66
C LEU A 24 7.25 26.60 -9.68
N THR A 25 8.36 27.01 -9.09
CA THR A 25 8.97 26.29 -7.97
C THR A 25 8.03 26.25 -6.76
N PRO A 26 8.18 25.29 -5.82
CA PRO A 26 7.32 25.20 -4.63
C PRO A 26 7.24 26.53 -3.83
N SER A 27 8.34 27.26 -3.75
CA SER A 27 8.41 28.57 -3.06
C SER A 27 7.62 29.66 -3.79
N GLN A 28 7.60 29.64 -5.11
CA GLN A 28 6.85 30.59 -5.93
C GLN A 28 5.33 30.28 -5.90
N LYS A 29 4.95 29.00 -5.82
CA LYS A 29 3.54 28.59 -5.63
C LYS A 29 2.98 29.13 -4.31
N ILE A 30 3.75 29.06 -3.23
CA ILE A 30 3.36 29.59 -1.92
C ILE A 30 3.20 31.11 -1.95
N ALA A 31 4.07 31.83 -2.66
CA ALA A 31 4.01 33.29 -2.77
C ALA A 31 2.78 33.78 -3.55
N GLU A 32 2.37 33.05 -4.59
CA GLU A 32 1.17 33.38 -5.38
C GLU A 32 -0.13 33.13 -4.58
N PHE A 33 -0.22 32.04 -3.84
CA PHE A 33 -1.36 31.77 -2.96
C PHE A 33 -1.52 32.81 -1.84
N SER A 34 -0.42 33.43 -1.41
CA SER A 34 -0.44 34.45 -0.35
C SER A 34 -0.90 35.85 -0.82
N ARG A 35 -0.92 36.10 -2.13
CA ARG A 35 -1.35 37.39 -2.69
C ARG A 35 -2.88 37.59 -2.74
N GLY A 36 -3.64 36.47 -2.69
CA GLY A 36 -5.11 36.51 -2.82
C GLY A 36 -5.87 36.76 -1.52
N THR A 37 -5.26 36.65 -0.35
CA THR A 37 -5.94 36.78 0.94
C THR A 37 -5.29 37.85 1.81
N LYS A 38 -5.92 39.03 1.89
CA LYS A 38 -5.60 40.04 2.92
C LYS A 38 -6.06 39.56 4.29
N ILE A 39 -5.32 38.63 4.90
CA ILE A 39 -5.45 38.29 6.31
C ILE A 39 -4.24 38.88 7.01
N LYS A 40 -4.50 39.76 7.99
CA LYS A 40 -3.47 40.36 8.84
C LYS A 40 -2.59 39.26 9.46
N PRO A 41 -1.27 39.38 9.45
CA PRO A 41 -0.42 38.41 10.10
C PRO A 41 -0.50 38.55 11.60
N THR A 42 -1.27 37.70 12.26
CA THR A 42 -1.02 37.40 13.67
C THR A 42 0.12 36.37 13.64
N GLN A 43 1.31 36.85 14.02
CA GLN A 43 2.45 35.98 14.27
C GLN A 43 2.08 34.94 15.34
N ARG A 44 1.70 33.77 14.92
CA ARG A 44 1.89 32.55 15.66
C ARG A 44 2.95 31.75 14.89
N VAL A 45 4.15 31.80 15.43
CA VAL A 45 5.16 30.80 15.13
C VAL A 45 4.57 29.49 15.59
N VAL A 46 3.88 28.79 14.70
CA VAL A 46 3.63 27.38 14.83
C VAL A 46 4.91 26.74 14.30
N GLU A 47 5.83 26.43 15.21
CA GLU A 47 6.75 25.33 14.94
C GLU A 47 5.89 24.16 14.51
N THR A 48 5.81 23.96 13.21
CA THR A 48 5.32 22.70 12.66
C THR A 48 6.41 21.69 13.03
N GLU A 49 6.28 21.10 14.23
CA GLU A 49 6.85 19.80 14.45
C GLU A 49 6.46 18.99 13.23
N SER A 50 7.44 18.78 12.34
CA SER A 50 7.30 17.78 11.29
C SER A 50 7.00 16.49 12.05
N ALA A 51 5.73 16.09 11.99
CA ALA A 51 5.33 14.77 12.45
C ALA A 51 6.38 13.82 11.85
N PRO A 52 7.00 12.95 12.66
CA PRO A 52 7.98 12.02 12.15
C PRO A 52 7.30 11.32 10.97
N VAL A 53 7.89 11.43 9.79
CA VAL A 53 7.54 10.60 8.65
C VAL A 53 7.80 9.20 9.20
N VAL A 54 6.74 8.55 9.66
CA VAL A 54 6.79 7.13 10.01
C VAL A 54 7.12 6.48 8.69
N GLU A 55 8.41 6.22 8.47
CA GLU A 55 8.85 5.40 7.35
C GLU A 55 8.06 4.10 7.51
N SER A 56 7.03 3.96 6.70
CA SER A 56 6.21 2.76 6.72
C SER A 56 7.16 1.61 6.39
N ARG A 57 7.45 0.78 7.40
CA ARG A 57 8.31 -0.39 7.21
C ARG A 57 7.81 -1.16 6.00
N ARG A 58 8.71 -1.62 5.17
CA ARG A 58 8.35 -2.51 4.07
C ARG A 58 7.68 -3.75 4.64
N ARG A 59 6.82 -4.34 3.86
CA ARG A 59 6.02 -5.49 4.29
C ARG A 59 6.18 -6.65 3.33
N ILE A 60 6.11 -7.85 3.87
CA ILE A 60 5.97 -9.08 3.08
C ILE A 60 4.49 -9.42 3.05
N ALA A 61 3.94 -9.73 1.88
CA ALA A 61 2.59 -10.25 1.78
C ALA A 61 2.62 -11.79 1.84
N LEU A 62 1.75 -12.38 2.64
CA LEU A 62 1.48 -13.82 2.67
C LEU A 62 0.06 -14.05 2.20
N PHE A 63 -0.10 -14.78 1.11
CA PHE A 63 -1.43 -15.22 0.67
C PHE A 63 -1.79 -16.55 1.33
N THR A 64 -2.87 -16.54 2.10
CA THR A 64 -3.40 -17.73 2.76
C THR A 64 -4.65 -18.23 2.03
N GLY A 65 -4.74 -19.55 1.84
CA GLY A 65 -5.97 -20.21 1.47
C GLY A 65 -6.78 -20.61 2.71
N SER A 66 -7.42 -21.76 2.64
CA SER A 66 -8.17 -22.38 3.75
C SER A 66 -7.27 -23.02 4.81
N ASP A 67 -5.98 -23.14 4.55
CA ASP A 67 -4.98 -23.73 5.45
C ASP A 67 -3.70 -22.93 5.46
N LEU A 68 -2.95 -23.03 6.56
CA LEU A 68 -1.68 -22.38 6.76
C LEU A 68 -0.69 -23.38 7.34
N SER A 69 0.33 -23.71 6.57
CA SER A 69 1.31 -24.72 6.96
C SER A 69 2.41 -24.12 7.86
N PRO A 70 2.90 -24.90 8.84
CA PRO A 70 4.00 -24.48 9.70
C PRO A 70 5.27 -24.09 8.91
N ASP A 71 5.62 -24.83 7.86
CA ASP A 71 6.79 -24.54 7.02
C ASP A 71 6.70 -23.18 6.34
N VAL A 72 5.50 -22.81 5.88
CA VAL A 72 5.24 -21.50 5.27
C VAL A 72 5.40 -20.39 6.31
N MET A 73 4.84 -20.58 7.50
CA MET A 73 4.93 -19.60 8.57
C MET A 73 6.36 -19.45 9.10
N GLU A 74 7.09 -20.55 9.24
CA GLU A 74 8.51 -20.50 9.63
C GLU A 74 9.32 -19.70 8.62
N TYR A 75 9.18 -20.00 7.32
CA TYR A 75 9.87 -19.27 6.26
C TYR A 75 9.56 -17.78 6.28
N VAL A 76 8.28 -17.42 6.38
CA VAL A 76 7.84 -16.02 6.36
C VAL A 76 8.33 -15.29 7.61
N THR A 77 8.20 -15.88 8.80
CA THR A 77 8.67 -15.29 10.07
C THR A 77 10.18 -15.05 10.04
N GLN A 78 10.97 -16.05 9.63
CA GLN A 78 12.42 -15.90 9.51
C GLN A 78 12.81 -14.83 8.48
N THR A 79 12.06 -14.75 7.39
CA THR A 79 12.33 -13.74 6.33
C THR A 79 11.97 -12.35 6.81
N CYS A 80 10.82 -12.16 7.46
CA CYS A 80 10.42 -10.89 8.07
C CYS A 80 11.46 -10.40 9.09
N ALA A 81 11.88 -11.27 10.00
CA ALA A 81 12.88 -10.95 11.01
C ALA A 81 14.23 -10.56 10.39
N ARG A 82 14.72 -11.33 9.40
CA ARG A 82 15.99 -11.07 8.72
C ARG A 82 15.98 -9.78 7.91
N MET A 83 14.86 -9.47 7.25
CA MET A 83 14.71 -8.28 6.42
C MET A 83 14.19 -7.06 7.20
N GLN A 84 13.87 -7.22 8.48
CA GLN A 84 13.24 -6.19 9.32
C GLN A 84 11.95 -5.61 8.67
N GLN A 85 11.14 -6.50 8.12
CA GLN A 85 9.87 -6.17 7.48
C GLN A 85 8.71 -6.72 8.29
N ASP A 86 7.57 -6.06 8.15
CA ASP A 86 6.31 -6.49 8.76
C ASP A 86 5.54 -7.44 7.84
N LEU A 87 4.51 -8.08 8.37
CA LEU A 87 3.71 -9.06 7.65
C LEU A 87 2.33 -8.50 7.28
N THR A 88 1.92 -8.69 6.02
CA THR A 88 0.54 -8.49 5.58
C THR A 88 -0.03 -9.84 5.13
N VAL A 89 -1.03 -10.32 5.82
CA VAL A 89 -1.71 -11.56 5.46
C VAL A 89 -2.91 -11.22 4.59
N LEU A 90 -2.95 -11.81 3.40
CA LEU A 90 -3.99 -11.62 2.39
C LEU A 90 -4.81 -12.91 2.30
N SER A 91 -6.12 -12.83 2.44
CA SER A 91 -7.01 -13.98 2.35
C SER A 91 -8.26 -13.65 1.55
N PHE A 92 -8.80 -14.63 0.84
CA PHE A 92 -10.15 -14.57 0.28
C PHE A 92 -11.21 -15.06 1.27
N GLU A 93 -10.79 -15.76 2.31
CA GLU A 93 -11.66 -16.23 3.38
C GLU A 93 -12.10 -15.06 4.29
N SER A 94 -13.11 -15.31 5.09
CA SER A 94 -13.56 -14.33 6.08
C SER A 94 -12.44 -13.99 7.07
N GLY A 95 -12.45 -12.76 7.57
CA GLY A 95 -11.43 -12.31 8.54
C GLY A 95 -11.34 -13.20 9.78
N HIS A 96 -12.44 -13.82 10.20
CA HIS A 96 -12.49 -14.74 11.34
C HIS A 96 -11.67 -16.02 11.06
N VAL A 97 -11.89 -16.65 9.90
CA VAL A 97 -11.14 -17.86 9.50
C VAL A 97 -9.64 -17.56 9.39
N ALA A 98 -9.29 -16.45 8.77
CA ALA A 98 -7.88 -16.06 8.65
C ALA A 98 -7.23 -15.77 10.01
N LEU A 99 -7.96 -15.19 10.97
CA LEU A 99 -7.47 -14.98 12.33
C LEU A 99 -7.27 -16.30 13.08
N GLU A 100 -8.16 -17.26 12.92
CA GLU A 100 -8.02 -18.60 13.52
C GLU A 100 -6.80 -19.34 12.98
N LEU A 101 -6.52 -19.24 11.66
CA LEU A 101 -5.34 -19.81 11.04
C LEU A 101 -4.02 -19.18 11.57
N LEU A 102 -4.06 -17.91 11.92
CA LEU A 102 -2.90 -17.18 12.44
C LEU A 102 -2.71 -17.35 13.95
N ALA A 103 -3.74 -17.71 14.69
CA ALA A 103 -3.71 -17.78 16.15
C ALA A 103 -2.53 -18.59 16.72
N PRO A 104 -2.17 -19.78 16.17
CA PRO A 104 -1.04 -20.56 16.67
C PRO A 104 0.33 -19.88 16.53
N TYR A 105 0.44 -18.94 15.59
CA TYR A 105 1.74 -18.30 15.24
C TYR A 105 1.90 -16.92 15.84
N ARG A 106 0.87 -16.39 16.49
CA ARG A 106 0.82 -15.02 16.96
C ARG A 106 1.93 -14.70 17.97
N GLU A 107 2.12 -15.57 18.96
CA GLU A 107 3.19 -15.41 19.95
C GLU A 107 4.59 -15.38 19.30
N THR A 108 4.81 -16.23 18.32
CA THR A 108 6.10 -16.28 17.60
C THR A 108 6.37 -15.01 16.81
N LEU A 109 5.34 -14.47 16.15
CA LEU A 109 5.43 -13.23 15.37
C LEU A 109 5.62 -12.02 16.28
N ASP A 110 4.88 -11.95 17.38
CA ASP A 110 5.00 -10.89 18.40
C ASP A 110 6.40 -10.92 19.05
N ALA A 111 6.92 -12.11 19.39
CA ALA A 111 8.27 -12.28 19.94
C ALA A 111 9.36 -11.86 18.94
N ALA A 112 9.10 -12.02 17.64
CA ALA A 112 10.00 -11.55 16.57
C ALA A 112 9.85 -10.05 16.28
N GLY A 113 8.93 -9.34 16.93
CA GLY A 113 8.66 -7.91 16.70
C GLY A 113 8.07 -7.60 15.33
N ILE A 114 7.31 -8.54 14.76
CA ILE A 114 6.69 -8.42 13.44
C ILE A 114 5.25 -7.93 13.61
N ASP A 115 4.95 -6.74 13.05
CA ASP A 115 3.57 -6.24 13.00
C ASP A 115 2.77 -6.98 11.93
N ILE A 116 1.56 -7.43 12.30
CA ILE A 116 0.69 -8.21 11.43
C ILE A 116 -0.51 -7.37 11.00
N ARG A 117 -0.69 -7.24 9.69
CA ARG A 117 -1.90 -6.68 9.09
C ARG A 117 -2.66 -7.78 8.38
N LEU A 118 -3.90 -8.03 8.77
CA LEU A 118 -4.81 -8.93 8.06
C LEU A 118 -5.69 -8.15 7.09
N VAL A 119 -5.78 -8.63 5.85
CA VAL A 119 -6.61 -8.03 4.80
C VAL A 119 -7.43 -9.12 4.14
N THR A 120 -8.73 -8.98 4.21
CA THR A 120 -9.67 -9.82 3.48
C THR A 120 -9.97 -9.18 2.13
N LEU A 121 -9.68 -9.91 1.06
CA LEU A 121 -9.94 -9.47 -0.30
C LEU A 121 -11.36 -9.86 -0.70
N GLY A 122 -12.16 -8.90 -1.15
CA GLY A 122 -13.52 -9.17 -1.64
C GLY A 122 -13.48 -9.84 -3.01
N GLY A 123 -14.12 -11.02 -3.15
CA GLY A 123 -14.15 -11.80 -4.40
C GLY A 123 -12.89 -12.64 -4.62
N ASN A 124 -13.07 -13.87 -5.06
CA ASN A 124 -12.02 -14.90 -5.17
C ASN A 124 -11.24 -14.78 -6.50
N THR A 125 -10.72 -13.60 -6.84
CA THR A 125 -10.02 -13.39 -8.11
C THR A 125 -8.60 -12.89 -7.92
N ILE A 126 -7.71 -13.46 -8.72
CA ILE A 126 -6.30 -13.03 -8.78
C ILE A 126 -6.18 -11.56 -9.20
N SER A 127 -7.10 -11.06 -10.02
CA SER A 127 -7.12 -9.65 -10.42
C SER A 127 -7.29 -8.70 -9.22
N GLN A 128 -8.06 -9.10 -8.20
CA GLN A 128 -8.21 -8.28 -6.98
C GLN A 128 -6.95 -8.31 -6.13
N LEU A 129 -6.30 -9.48 -6.04
CA LEU A 129 -5.00 -9.60 -5.39
C LEU A 129 -3.96 -8.72 -6.08
N ALA A 130 -3.86 -8.78 -7.42
CA ALA A 130 -2.96 -7.94 -8.21
C ALA A 130 -3.27 -6.44 -8.01
N ARG A 131 -4.54 -6.06 -8.02
CA ARG A 131 -4.97 -4.68 -7.77
C ARG A 131 -4.58 -4.21 -6.36
N TYR A 132 -4.77 -5.06 -5.35
CA TYR A 132 -4.35 -4.73 -3.99
C TYR A 132 -2.85 -4.48 -3.93
N LEU A 133 -2.04 -5.39 -4.48
CA LEU A 133 -0.58 -5.27 -4.50
C LEU A 133 -0.08 -4.04 -5.28
N THR A 134 -0.77 -3.66 -6.37
CA THR A 134 -0.45 -2.43 -7.14
C THR A 134 -0.66 -1.17 -6.29
N ASN A 135 -1.68 -1.16 -5.43
CA ASN A 135 -2.00 -0.02 -4.58
C ASN A 135 -1.17 0.02 -3.28
N HIS A 136 -0.36 -1.02 -3.02
CA HIS A 136 0.45 -1.15 -1.81
C HIS A 136 1.94 -1.34 -2.14
N PRO A 137 2.63 -0.27 -2.59
CA PRO A 137 4.04 -0.33 -3.01
C PRO A 137 5.00 -0.65 -1.86
N GLU A 138 4.55 -0.56 -0.60
CA GLU A 138 5.30 -1.01 0.58
C GLU A 138 5.52 -2.52 0.61
N ILE A 139 4.75 -3.30 -0.17
CA ILE A 139 4.89 -4.77 -0.24
C ILE A 139 6.07 -5.13 -1.13
N SER A 140 7.04 -5.83 -0.55
CA SER A 140 8.28 -6.23 -1.23
C SER A 140 8.09 -7.43 -2.15
N PHE A 141 7.34 -8.43 -1.70
CA PHE A 141 7.00 -9.63 -2.46
C PHE A 141 5.79 -10.34 -1.85
N LEU A 142 5.21 -11.26 -2.61
CA LEU A 142 4.10 -12.11 -2.20
C LEU A 142 4.58 -13.54 -2.00
N ALA A 143 4.37 -14.09 -0.80
CA ALA A 143 4.61 -15.50 -0.49
C ALA A 143 3.29 -16.28 -0.56
N CYS A 144 3.34 -17.51 -1.05
CA CYS A 144 2.22 -18.43 -1.03
C CYS A 144 2.69 -19.88 -0.95
N LYS A 145 1.80 -20.76 -0.49
CA LYS A 145 1.99 -22.21 -0.49
C LYS A 145 1.87 -22.78 -1.91
N GLU A 146 2.73 -23.74 -2.28
CA GLU A 146 2.70 -24.40 -3.60
C GLU A 146 1.34 -25.10 -3.86
N SER A 147 0.86 -25.87 -2.88
CA SER A 147 -0.40 -26.61 -2.96
C SER A 147 -1.64 -25.73 -2.87
N GLY A 148 -1.48 -24.42 -2.55
CA GLY A 148 -2.58 -23.47 -2.46
C GLY A 148 -3.10 -23.03 -3.84
N TYR A 149 -4.25 -22.35 -3.83
CA TYR A 149 -4.91 -21.84 -5.04
C TYR A 149 -3.97 -21.02 -5.94
N LEU A 150 -3.19 -20.12 -5.34
CA LEU A 150 -2.27 -19.26 -6.08
C LEU A 150 -1.04 -20.03 -6.56
N GLY A 151 -0.41 -20.82 -5.69
CA GLY A 151 0.80 -21.58 -6.01
C GLY A 151 0.57 -22.59 -7.11
N SER A 152 -0.49 -23.39 -7.02
CA SER A 152 -0.83 -24.36 -8.05
C SER A 152 -1.15 -23.72 -9.40
N SER A 153 -1.80 -22.57 -9.42
CA SER A 153 -2.08 -21.84 -10.66
C SER A 153 -0.79 -21.37 -11.37
N TYR A 154 0.22 -21.01 -10.61
CA TYR A 154 1.53 -20.58 -11.15
C TYR A 154 2.40 -21.78 -11.57
N VAL A 155 2.46 -22.83 -10.76
CA VAL A 155 3.25 -24.04 -11.04
C VAL A 155 2.71 -24.77 -12.28
N MET A 156 1.39 -24.82 -12.44
CA MET A 156 0.75 -25.45 -13.63
C MET A 156 0.82 -24.58 -14.89
N GLY A 157 1.41 -23.39 -14.83
CA GLY A 157 1.58 -22.54 -16.00
C GLY A 157 0.28 -21.91 -16.55
N ASN A 158 -0.82 -22.01 -15.80
CA ASN A 158 -2.11 -21.47 -16.19
C ASN A 158 -2.20 -19.94 -16.11
N GLN A 159 -1.15 -19.30 -15.56
CA GLN A 159 -1.09 -17.85 -15.47
C GLN A 159 0.17 -17.29 -16.14
N LYS A 160 0.00 -16.17 -16.84
CA LYS A 160 1.13 -15.42 -17.38
C LYS A 160 1.94 -14.86 -16.23
N LYS A 161 3.24 -15.14 -16.19
CA LYS A 161 4.18 -14.70 -15.14
C LYS A 161 4.19 -13.17 -14.88
N ASN A 162 3.56 -12.38 -15.72
CA ASN A 162 3.57 -10.92 -15.68
C ASN A 162 2.31 -10.29 -15.04
N GLU A 163 1.40 -11.08 -14.47
CA GLU A 163 0.15 -10.52 -13.91
C GLU A 163 0.31 -9.97 -12.49
N MET A 164 1.38 -10.36 -11.78
CA MET A 164 1.64 -9.87 -10.43
C MET A 164 2.59 -8.67 -10.43
N PRO A 165 2.22 -7.56 -9.79
CA PRO A 165 3.05 -6.35 -9.72
C PRO A 165 4.28 -6.50 -8.81
N VAL A 166 4.33 -7.57 -8.00
CA VAL A 166 5.44 -7.88 -7.09
C VAL A 166 5.94 -9.31 -7.34
N PRO A 167 7.21 -9.62 -7.00
CA PRO A 167 7.73 -10.98 -7.08
C PRO A 167 6.88 -11.97 -6.29
N LEU A 168 6.62 -13.15 -6.86
CA LEU A 168 5.93 -14.25 -6.21
C LEU A 168 6.93 -15.30 -5.72
N VAL A 169 6.85 -15.65 -4.45
CA VAL A 169 7.63 -16.71 -3.81
C VAL A 169 6.70 -17.87 -3.48
N VAL A 170 6.90 -18.99 -4.17
CA VAL A 170 6.13 -20.22 -3.92
C VAL A 170 6.92 -21.09 -2.96
N ILE A 171 6.32 -21.41 -1.82
CA ILE A 171 6.94 -22.20 -0.76
C ILE A 171 6.49 -23.66 -0.89
N VAL A 172 7.46 -24.52 -1.06
CA VAL A 172 7.26 -25.98 -1.17
C VAL A 172 7.33 -26.58 0.24
N GLU A 173 6.31 -27.34 0.61
CA GLU A 173 6.29 -28.03 1.89
C GLU A 173 7.20 -29.25 1.86
N ARG A 174 7.96 -29.44 2.92
CA ARG A 174 8.74 -30.67 3.10
C ARG A 174 7.80 -31.81 3.48
N LYS A 175 7.80 -32.86 2.69
CA LYS A 175 7.07 -34.09 2.99
C LYS A 175 7.83 -34.93 4.01
#